data_f1c2d07ce36f32ed0ca6b8ed2ab8e32c
#
_entry.id   f1c2d07ce36f32ed0ca6b8ed2ab8e32c
#
_cell.length_a   1.000
_cell.length_b   1.000
_cell.length_c   1.000
_cell.angle_alpha   90.00
_cell.angle_beta   90.00
_cell.angle_gamma   90.00
#
_symmetry.space_group_name_H-M   'P 1'
#
loop_
_entity.id
_entity.type
_entity.pdbx_description
1 polymer ?
#
loop_
_entity_poly.entity_id
_entity_poly.type
_entity_poly.pdbx_seq_one_letter_code
_entity_poly.pdbx_strand_id
1 'polypeptide(L)'
;EVILGVVGRVRPNLVIVVDALAARSVSRLGTTIQLGDTGIQPGSGVGNRRFGITRETLGVPVIAVGVPTVVHAMTIVADALSIMGQAPQGISPEQQGGPHGIRDITRGPELPPAVSQMLQPYLGTLIITPKEVGVLAKELSDVVAGGINYALHPAIDEEEIYQYLQ
;
A
#
# COMPACT_ATOMS: atom_id res chain seq x y z
N GLU A 1 12.02 5.74 -15.76
CA GLU A 1 12.50 5.62 -17.17
C GLU A 1 12.46 4.18 -17.68
N VAL A 2 12.96 3.17 -16.93
CA VAL A 2 12.99 1.76 -17.39
C VAL A 2 11.58 1.25 -17.72
N ILE A 3 10.60 1.43 -16.82
CA ILE A 3 9.23 0.99 -17.01
C ILE A 3 8.60 1.64 -18.27
N LEU A 4 8.83 2.93 -18.48
CA LEU A 4 8.36 3.63 -19.68
C LEU A 4 8.96 3.03 -20.96
N GLY A 5 10.25 2.73 -20.94
CA GLY A 5 10.93 2.08 -22.07
C GLY A 5 10.35 0.70 -22.40
N VAL A 6 10.09 -0.12 -21.34
CA VAL A 6 9.47 -1.44 -21.50
C VAL A 6 8.05 -1.32 -22.02
N VAL A 7 7.21 -0.48 -21.44
CA VAL A 7 5.82 -0.26 -21.88
C VAL A 7 5.77 0.25 -23.32
N GLY A 8 6.62 1.21 -23.67
CA GLY A 8 6.72 1.73 -25.04
C GLY A 8 7.13 0.66 -26.08
N ARG A 9 7.96 -0.30 -25.68
CA ARG A 9 8.42 -1.39 -26.56
C ARG A 9 7.40 -2.53 -26.66
N VAL A 10 6.85 -2.96 -25.51
CA VAL A 10 5.92 -4.11 -25.42
C VAL A 10 4.50 -3.72 -25.84
N ARG A 11 4.10 -2.47 -25.59
CA ARG A 11 2.74 -1.95 -25.82
C ARG A 11 1.65 -2.84 -25.21
N PRO A 12 1.69 -3.08 -23.90
CA PRO A 12 0.71 -3.92 -23.23
C PRO A 12 -0.67 -3.24 -23.23
N ASN A 13 -1.73 -4.03 -23.15
CA ASN A 13 -3.10 -3.52 -22.98
C ASN A 13 -3.39 -3.11 -21.52
N LEU A 14 -2.63 -3.65 -20.58
CA LEU A 14 -2.78 -3.42 -19.14
C LEU A 14 -1.42 -3.60 -18.45
N VAL A 15 -1.17 -2.81 -17.42
CA VAL A 15 -0.02 -2.97 -16.51
C VAL A 15 -0.55 -3.28 -15.11
N ILE A 16 -0.08 -4.36 -14.50
CA ILE A 16 -0.31 -4.65 -13.08
C ILE A 16 0.96 -4.32 -12.32
N VAL A 17 0.82 -3.53 -11.26
CA VAL A 17 1.94 -3.11 -10.40
C VAL A 17 1.70 -3.63 -9.01
N VAL A 18 2.68 -4.34 -8.45
CA VAL A 18 2.66 -4.81 -7.06
C VAL A 18 3.70 -4.05 -6.27
N ASP A 19 3.33 -3.48 -5.12
CA ASP A 19 4.23 -2.70 -4.27
C ASP A 19 3.96 -2.91 -2.78
N ALA A 20 5.01 -2.77 -1.99
CA ALA A 20 4.93 -2.75 -0.54
C ALA A 20 4.58 -1.35 -0.05
N LEU A 21 3.58 -1.23 0.81
CA LEU A 21 3.06 0.04 1.31
C LEU A 21 3.40 0.28 2.78
N ALA A 22 3.34 1.54 3.19
CA ALA A 22 3.26 1.91 4.60
C ALA A 22 1.81 1.81 5.08
N ALA A 23 1.59 1.07 6.18
CA ALA A 23 0.29 0.94 6.79
C ALA A 23 -0.18 2.27 7.42
N ARG A 24 -1.47 2.59 7.27
CA ARG A 24 -2.11 3.74 7.96
C ARG A 24 -2.46 3.46 9.41
N SER A 25 -2.55 2.19 9.77
CA SER A 25 -2.84 1.70 11.10
C SER A 25 -2.10 0.40 11.29
N VAL A 26 -1.68 0.12 12.52
CA VAL A 26 -1.03 -1.14 12.89
C VAL A 26 -1.92 -2.34 12.55
N SER A 27 -3.23 -2.20 12.68
CA SER A 27 -4.19 -3.28 12.37
C SER A 27 -4.22 -3.70 10.89
N ARG A 28 -3.70 -2.87 9.98
CA ARG A 28 -3.61 -3.17 8.55
C ARG A 28 -2.27 -3.75 8.12
N LEU A 29 -1.30 -3.74 9.02
CA LEU A 29 0.05 -4.21 8.74
C LEU A 29 0.04 -5.72 8.47
N GLY A 30 0.35 -6.12 7.24
CA GLY A 30 0.37 -7.51 6.82
C GLY A 30 -1.00 -8.23 6.78
N THR A 31 -2.11 -7.51 6.90
CA THR A 31 -3.45 -8.11 6.99
C THR A 31 -4.40 -7.69 5.88
N THR A 32 -3.97 -6.75 5.03
CA THR A 32 -4.81 -6.21 3.96
C THR A 32 -4.06 -6.19 2.63
N ILE A 33 -4.79 -6.44 1.54
CA ILE A 33 -4.33 -6.22 0.17
C ILE A 33 -5.21 -5.13 -0.42
N GLN A 34 -4.58 -4.10 -0.98
CA GLN A 34 -5.27 -2.95 -1.55
C GLN A 34 -5.20 -3.00 -3.07
N LEU A 35 -6.35 -2.88 -3.71
CA LEU A 35 -6.47 -2.85 -5.16
C LEU A 35 -6.96 -1.48 -5.62
N GLY A 36 -6.41 -0.97 -6.72
CA GLY A 36 -6.84 0.29 -7.31
C GLY A 36 -6.43 0.43 -8.76
N ASP A 37 -7.18 1.24 -9.48
CA ASP A 37 -6.99 1.53 -10.93
C ASP A 37 -6.32 2.89 -11.20
N THR A 38 -5.98 3.64 -10.16
CA THR A 38 -5.33 4.96 -10.26
C THR A 38 -3.80 4.86 -10.38
N GLY A 39 -3.23 3.64 -10.24
CA GLY A 39 -1.79 3.42 -10.22
C GLY A 39 -1.17 3.69 -8.85
N ILE A 40 0.14 3.82 -8.82
CA ILE A 40 0.92 4.02 -7.59
C ILE A 40 1.99 5.09 -7.74
N GLN A 41 2.44 5.63 -6.62
CA GLN A 41 3.64 6.46 -6.51
C GLN A 41 4.67 5.74 -5.63
N PRO A 42 5.58 4.94 -6.22
CA PRO A 42 6.51 4.13 -5.45
C PRO A 42 7.35 4.99 -4.49
N GLY A 43 7.50 4.51 -3.25
CA GLY A 43 8.28 5.18 -2.23
C GLY A 43 7.63 6.41 -1.59
N SER A 44 6.42 6.80 -1.97
CA SER A 44 5.72 7.94 -1.36
C SER A 44 5.45 7.75 0.13
N GLY A 45 5.13 6.51 0.53
CA GLY A 45 4.86 6.16 1.92
C GLY A 45 6.08 6.22 2.85
N VAL A 46 7.30 6.29 2.30
CA VAL A 46 8.57 6.36 3.06
C VAL A 46 9.38 7.63 2.71
N GLY A 47 8.71 8.65 2.16
CA GLY A 47 9.32 9.94 1.84
C GLY A 47 10.22 9.96 0.59
N ASN A 48 10.34 8.85 -0.13
CA ASN A 48 11.15 8.73 -1.34
C ASN A 48 10.26 8.68 -2.58
N ARG A 49 9.70 9.81 -2.97
CA ARG A 49 8.80 9.90 -4.14
C ARG A 49 9.57 9.62 -5.42
N ARG A 50 9.15 8.59 -6.13
CA ARG A 50 9.60 8.27 -7.49
C ARG A 50 8.53 8.65 -8.50
N PHE A 51 8.86 8.49 -9.79
CA PHE A 51 7.93 8.68 -10.88
C PHE A 51 6.68 7.80 -10.70
N GLY A 52 5.50 8.41 -10.78
CA GLY A 52 4.23 7.70 -10.64
C GLY A 52 4.00 6.70 -11.77
N ILE A 53 3.54 5.52 -11.42
CA ILE A 53 3.13 4.49 -12.38
C ILE A 53 1.61 4.56 -12.45
N THR A 54 1.10 5.39 -13.35
CA THR A 54 -0.32 5.68 -13.53
C THR A 54 -0.69 5.58 -15.00
N ARG A 55 -1.98 5.58 -15.29
CA ARG A 55 -2.48 5.62 -16.68
C ARG A 55 -1.97 6.85 -17.43
N GLU A 56 -1.93 8.01 -16.77
CA GLU A 56 -1.48 9.26 -17.38
C GLU A 56 0.00 9.21 -17.76
N THR A 57 0.82 8.54 -16.95
CA THR A 57 2.25 8.46 -17.19
C THR A 57 2.65 7.36 -18.16
N LEU A 58 1.91 6.25 -18.21
CA LEU A 58 2.22 5.11 -19.07
C LEU A 58 1.41 5.09 -20.36
N GLY A 59 0.30 5.82 -20.46
CA GLY A 59 -0.60 5.81 -21.60
C GLY A 59 -1.45 4.54 -21.74
N VAL A 60 -1.39 3.63 -20.77
CA VAL A 60 -2.13 2.37 -20.72
C VAL A 60 -2.80 2.19 -19.34
N PRO A 61 -3.91 1.45 -19.22
CA PRO A 61 -4.52 1.15 -17.94
C PRO A 61 -3.52 0.54 -16.95
N VAL A 62 -3.63 0.92 -15.67
CA VAL A 62 -2.78 0.40 -14.59
C VAL A 62 -3.67 -0.10 -13.46
N ILE A 63 -3.44 -1.33 -13.03
CA ILE A 63 -3.99 -1.86 -11.78
C ILE A 63 -2.86 -1.95 -10.76
N ALA A 64 -3.05 -1.32 -9.61
CA ALA A 64 -2.12 -1.36 -8.50
C ALA A 64 -2.59 -2.35 -7.45
N VAL A 65 -1.67 -3.18 -6.98
CA VAL A 65 -1.84 -4.10 -5.86
C VAL A 65 -0.86 -3.68 -4.79
N GLY A 66 -1.35 -3.21 -3.65
CA GLY A 66 -0.52 -2.71 -2.56
C GLY A 66 -0.67 -3.55 -1.30
N VAL A 67 0.44 -3.90 -0.66
CA VAL A 67 0.47 -4.69 0.57
C VAL A 67 1.20 -3.91 1.66
N PRO A 68 0.53 -3.52 2.77
CA PRO A 68 1.18 -2.83 3.88
C PRO A 68 2.12 -3.77 4.63
N THR A 69 3.43 -3.55 4.51
CA THR A 69 4.48 -4.37 5.14
C THR A 69 5.29 -3.60 6.18
N VAL A 70 5.13 -2.27 6.24
CA VAL A 70 5.79 -1.40 7.21
C VAL A 70 4.79 -0.42 7.80
N VAL A 71 5.14 0.18 8.93
CA VAL A 71 4.34 1.24 9.57
C VAL A 71 5.27 2.31 10.13
N HIS A 72 4.86 3.58 10.03
CA HIS A 72 5.60 4.66 10.68
C HIS A 72 5.42 4.63 12.20
N ALA A 73 6.47 4.90 12.96
CA ALA A 73 6.40 4.98 14.42
C ALA A 73 5.35 6.01 14.89
N MET A 74 5.23 7.13 14.17
CA MET A 74 4.20 8.15 14.44
C MET A 74 2.77 7.59 14.29
N THR A 75 2.54 6.67 13.36
CA THR A 75 1.25 5.97 13.19
C THR A 75 0.94 5.09 14.38
N ILE A 76 1.94 4.39 14.94
CA ILE A 76 1.76 3.55 16.14
C ILE A 76 1.33 4.41 17.32
N VAL A 77 1.97 5.57 17.51
CA VAL A 77 1.60 6.51 18.58
C VAL A 77 0.18 7.03 18.38
N ALA A 78 -0.19 7.38 17.16
CA ALA A 78 -1.53 7.87 16.86
C ALA A 78 -2.61 6.80 17.10
N ASP A 79 -2.35 5.54 16.70
CA ASP A 79 -3.24 4.41 16.99
C ASP A 79 -3.39 4.20 18.51
N ALA A 80 -2.29 4.24 19.26
CA ALA A 80 -2.31 4.09 20.72
C ALA A 80 -3.14 5.19 21.40
N LEU A 81 -2.95 6.45 21.01
CA LEU A 81 -3.75 7.57 21.52
C LEU A 81 -5.23 7.45 21.18
N SER A 82 -5.53 6.96 19.97
CA SER A 82 -6.91 6.71 19.55
C SER A 82 -7.60 5.67 20.42
N ILE A 83 -6.90 4.56 20.71
CA ILE A 83 -7.41 3.49 21.58
C ILE A 83 -7.64 4.01 23.01
N MET A 84 -6.76 4.88 23.50
CA MET A 84 -6.88 5.50 24.82
C MET A 84 -7.97 6.58 24.91
N GLY A 85 -8.70 6.85 23.83
CA GLY A 85 -9.70 7.92 23.77
C GLY A 85 -9.13 9.35 23.83
N GLN A 86 -7.83 9.51 23.60
CA GLN A 86 -7.13 10.80 23.60
C GLN A 86 -6.88 11.35 22.19
N ALA A 87 -7.31 10.62 21.15
CA ALA A 87 -7.22 11.12 19.79
C ALA A 87 -8.25 12.25 19.57
N PRO A 88 -7.89 13.32 18.86
CA PRO A 88 -8.87 14.31 18.43
C PRO A 88 -9.95 13.60 17.61
N GLN A 89 -11.20 13.68 18.03
CA GLN A 89 -12.34 13.29 17.23
C GLN A 89 -12.39 14.20 16.00
N GLY A 90 -12.08 13.71 14.86
CA GLY A 90 -12.16 14.59 13.71
C GLY A 90 -11.63 14.08 12.39
N ILE A 91 -12.05 12.90 11.95
CA ILE A 91 -12.23 12.68 10.53
C ILE A 91 -13.44 11.76 10.39
N SER A 92 -14.60 12.35 10.09
CA SER A 92 -15.79 11.59 9.70
C SER A 92 -15.45 10.66 8.54
N PRO A 93 -16.03 9.45 8.49
CA PRO A 93 -15.80 8.49 7.39
C PRO A 93 -16.03 9.10 5.99
N GLU A 94 -16.84 10.14 5.90
CA GLU A 94 -17.19 10.87 4.67
C GLU A 94 -16.08 11.77 4.12
N GLN A 95 -15.13 12.22 4.94
CA GLN A 95 -13.99 13.05 4.49
C GLN A 95 -12.80 12.22 3.98
N GLN A 96 -12.91 10.89 3.95
CA GLN A 96 -11.85 9.98 3.55
C GLN A 96 -11.88 9.60 2.07
N GLY A 97 -12.79 10.13 1.27
CA GLY A 97 -12.91 9.90 -0.16
C GLY A 97 -12.48 11.13 -0.96
N GLY A 98 -11.24 11.17 -1.44
CA GLY A 98 -10.88 12.02 -2.57
C GLY A 98 -11.46 11.43 -3.87
N PRO A 99 -11.61 12.24 -4.96
CA PRO A 99 -12.26 11.80 -6.21
C PRO A 99 -11.53 10.70 -6.98
N HIS A 100 -10.49 10.10 -6.45
CA HIS A 100 -9.60 9.16 -7.13
C HIS A 100 -9.35 7.87 -6.33
N GLY A 101 -10.38 7.15 -5.98
CA GLY A 101 -10.47 5.70 -5.70
C GLY A 101 -9.48 5.03 -4.72
N ILE A 102 -8.20 5.28 -4.76
CA ILE A 102 -7.26 4.87 -3.71
C ILE A 102 -7.14 6.04 -2.74
N ARG A 103 -7.72 5.88 -1.56
CA ARG A 103 -7.53 6.81 -0.44
C ARG A 103 -6.05 7.06 -0.26
N ASP A 104 -5.68 8.30 -0.08
CA ASP A 104 -4.31 8.69 0.24
C ASP A 104 -3.87 7.94 1.52
N ILE A 105 -3.31 6.75 1.30
CA ILE A 105 -2.81 5.86 2.35
C ILE A 105 -1.55 6.41 3.03
N THR A 106 -1.05 7.56 2.56
CA THR A 106 0.10 8.23 3.16
C THR A 106 -0.27 9.04 4.41
N ARG A 107 -1.59 9.35 4.63
CA ARG A 107 -2.05 10.01 5.86
C ARG A 107 -2.52 8.97 6.86
N GLY A 108 -1.69 8.67 7.83
CA GLY A 108 -2.06 7.97 9.06
C GLY A 108 -3.02 8.78 9.94
N PRO A 109 -3.52 8.22 11.06
CA PRO A 109 -4.27 8.99 12.04
C PRO A 109 -3.42 10.21 12.42
N GLU A 110 -4.03 11.40 12.34
CA GLU A 110 -3.32 12.66 12.59
C GLU A 110 -3.11 12.81 14.10
N LEU A 111 -1.86 12.91 14.51
CA LEU A 111 -1.52 13.30 15.88
C LEU A 111 -1.89 14.79 16.10
N PRO A 112 -2.28 15.17 17.32
CA PRO A 112 -2.37 16.58 17.68
C PRO A 112 -1.10 17.32 17.27
N PRO A 113 -1.18 18.52 16.67
CA PRO A 113 -0.02 19.23 16.15
C PRO A 113 1.13 19.38 17.17
N ALA A 114 0.79 19.65 18.43
CA ALA A 114 1.78 19.75 19.50
C ALA A 114 2.52 18.42 19.77
N VAL A 115 1.79 17.29 19.78
CA VAL A 115 2.38 15.96 19.98
C VAL A 115 3.22 15.56 18.77
N SER A 116 2.70 15.82 17.56
CA SER A 116 3.44 15.57 16.32
C SER A 116 4.76 16.34 16.30
N GLN A 117 4.73 17.64 16.62
CA GLN A 117 5.90 18.51 16.64
C GLN A 117 6.94 18.07 17.68
N MET A 118 6.50 17.63 18.86
CA MET A 118 7.36 17.12 19.92
C MET A 118 8.04 15.79 19.52
N LEU A 119 7.32 14.88 18.86
CA LEU A 119 7.79 13.55 18.53
C LEU A 119 8.54 13.47 17.20
N GLN A 120 8.32 14.42 16.29
CA GLN A 120 8.93 14.45 14.95
C GLN A 120 10.45 14.28 14.97
N PRO A 121 11.24 14.94 15.85
CA PRO A 121 12.69 14.77 15.87
C PRO A 121 13.15 13.34 16.22
N TYR A 122 12.34 12.59 16.93
CA TYR A 122 12.67 11.25 17.43
C TYR A 122 12.10 10.13 16.58
N LEU A 123 10.86 10.28 16.12
CA LEU A 123 10.09 9.23 15.48
C LEU A 123 9.74 9.51 14.01
N GLY A 124 9.95 10.74 13.54
CA GLY A 124 9.44 11.18 12.24
C GLY A 124 9.99 10.41 11.03
N THR A 125 11.19 9.88 11.14
CA THR A 125 11.82 9.06 10.09
C THR A 125 11.84 7.56 10.41
N LEU A 126 11.36 7.16 11.59
CA LEU A 126 11.42 5.78 12.02
C LEU A 126 10.30 4.95 11.40
N ILE A 127 10.70 3.93 10.66
CA ILE A 127 9.83 2.96 10.02
C ILE A 127 10.03 1.61 10.69
N ILE A 128 8.93 0.96 11.03
CA ILE A 128 8.90 -0.30 11.77
C ILE A 128 8.28 -1.38 10.88
N THR A 129 8.85 -2.56 10.94
CA THR A 129 8.37 -3.76 10.26
C THR A 129 8.20 -4.89 11.27
N PRO A 130 7.27 -5.84 11.05
CA PRO A 130 7.16 -7.03 11.87
C PRO A 130 8.48 -7.81 11.91
N LYS A 131 8.77 -8.45 13.04
CA LYS A 131 9.96 -9.28 13.18
C LYS A 131 10.02 -10.37 12.10
N GLU A 132 8.88 -10.98 11.80
CA GLU A 132 8.75 -12.08 10.83
C GLU A 132 8.35 -11.58 9.42
N VAL A 133 8.78 -10.36 9.05
CA VAL A 133 8.39 -9.75 7.76
C VAL A 133 8.74 -10.61 6.54
N GLY A 134 9.80 -11.41 6.62
CA GLY A 134 10.18 -12.30 5.51
C GLY A 134 9.15 -13.43 5.29
N VAL A 135 8.65 -14.04 6.36
CA VAL A 135 7.59 -15.05 6.28
C VAL A 135 6.30 -14.42 5.78
N LEU A 136 5.92 -13.29 6.39
CA LEU A 136 4.73 -12.53 6.00
C LEU A 136 4.76 -12.13 4.52
N ALA A 137 5.90 -11.65 4.04
CA ALA A 137 6.05 -11.26 2.64
C ALA A 137 5.89 -12.46 1.70
N LYS A 138 6.40 -13.64 2.07
CA LYS A 138 6.21 -14.86 1.29
C LYS A 138 4.73 -15.23 1.21
N GLU A 139 4.05 -15.36 2.36
CA GLU A 139 2.64 -15.72 2.42
C GLU A 139 1.76 -14.75 1.61
N LEU A 140 2.00 -13.44 1.75
CA LEU A 140 1.27 -12.42 1.01
C LEU A 140 1.58 -12.45 -0.50
N SER A 141 2.82 -12.76 -0.89
CA SER A 141 3.18 -12.91 -2.30
C SER A 141 2.47 -14.09 -2.93
N ASP A 142 2.33 -15.20 -2.21
CA ASP A 142 1.60 -16.38 -2.67
C ASP A 142 0.11 -16.05 -2.90
N VAL A 143 -0.52 -15.35 -1.95
CA VAL A 143 -1.92 -14.90 -2.11
C VAL A 143 -2.09 -13.94 -3.29
N VAL A 144 -1.19 -12.96 -3.44
CA VAL A 144 -1.25 -11.99 -4.56
C VAL A 144 -1.03 -12.70 -5.90
N ALA A 145 -0.05 -13.60 -5.98
CA ALA A 145 0.23 -14.36 -7.20
C ALA A 145 -0.95 -15.26 -7.57
N GLY A 146 -1.52 -15.97 -6.60
CA GLY A 146 -2.74 -16.77 -6.81
C GLY A 146 -3.91 -15.95 -7.32
N GLY A 147 -4.18 -14.81 -6.70
CA GLY A 147 -5.25 -13.91 -7.12
C GLY A 147 -5.05 -13.33 -8.53
N ILE A 148 -3.83 -12.96 -8.89
CA ILE A 148 -3.50 -12.49 -10.24
C ILE A 148 -3.67 -13.62 -11.27
N ASN A 149 -3.18 -14.81 -10.97
CA ASN A 149 -3.30 -15.97 -11.86
C ASN A 149 -4.78 -16.33 -12.09
N TYR A 150 -5.57 -16.39 -11.02
CA TYR A 150 -7.01 -16.66 -11.12
C TYR A 150 -7.74 -15.61 -11.98
N ALA A 151 -7.41 -14.33 -11.79
CA ALA A 151 -8.06 -13.25 -12.53
C ALA A 151 -7.70 -13.22 -14.02
N LEU A 152 -6.48 -13.64 -14.38
CA LEU A 152 -5.97 -13.52 -15.76
C LEU A 152 -6.11 -14.81 -16.57
N HIS A 153 -6.27 -15.94 -15.92
CA HIS A 153 -6.31 -17.27 -16.56
C HIS A 153 -7.61 -18.01 -16.24
N PRO A 154 -8.72 -17.71 -16.95
CA PRO A 154 -10.03 -18.33 -16.66
C PRO A 154 -10.09 -19.86 -16.75
N ALA A 155 -9.07 -20.48 -17.33
CA ALA A 155 -8.95 -21.94 -17.44
C ALA A 155 -8.32 -22.59 -16.21
N ILE A 156 -7.72 -21.80 -15.30
CA ILE A 156 -7.12 -22.29 -14.06
C ILE A 156 -8.23 -22.32 -12.99
N ASP A 157 -8.50 -23.50 -12.45
CA ASP A 157 -9.44 -23.64 -11.35
C ASP A 157 -8.79 -23.35 -9.98
N GLU A 158 -9.61 -23.30 -8.91
CA GLU A 158 -9.12 -23.00 -7.57
C GLU A 158 -8.14 -24.07 -7.05
N GLU A 159 -8.30 -25.34 -7.42
CA GLU A 159 -7.44 -26.43 -6.97
C GLU A 159 -6.07 -26.35 -7.66
N GLU A 160 -6.02 -25.99 -8.94
CA GLU A 160 -4.76 -25.80 -9.67
C GLU A 160 -3.95 -24.63 -9.15
N ILE A 161 -4.58 -23.54 -8.69
CA ILE A 161 -3.86 -22.38 -8.14
C ILE A 161 -2.97 -22.78 -6.96
N TYR A 162 -3.49 -23.61 -6.05
CA TYR A 162 -2.72 -24.06 -4.88
C TYR A 162 -1.49 -24.90 -5.27
N GLN A 163 -1.49 -25.57 -6.42
CA GLN A 163 -0.34 -26.34 -6.91
C GLN A 163 0.79 -25.42 -7.42
N TYR A 164 0.45 -24.23 -7.92
CA TYR A 164 1.45 -23.25 -8.40
C TYR A 164 2.06 -22.39 -7.27
N LEU A 165 1.50 -22.47 -6.06
CA LEU A 165 1.95 -21.67 -4.90
C LEU A 165 2.83 -22.47 -3.92
N GLN A 166 3.21 -23.71 -4.24
CA GLN A 166 4.05 -24.58 -3.39
C GLN A 166 5.56 -24.39 -3.70
#